data_cb86e19dda6cd75763df1a6a990c24d8
#
_entry.id   cb86e19dda6cd75763df1a6a990c24d8
#
_cell.length_a   1.000
_cell.length_b   1.000
_cell.length_c   1.000
_cell.angle_alpha   90.00
_cell.angle_beta   90.00
_cell.angle_gamma   90.00
#
_symmetry.space_group_name_H-M   'P 1'
#
loop_
_entity.id
_entity.type
_entity.pdbx_description
1 polymer ?
#
loop_
_entity_poly.entity_id
_entity_poly.type
_entity_poly.pdbx_seq_one_letter_code
_entity_poly.pdbx_strand_id
1 'polypeptide(L)'
;SRGLGDVYKRQDNTAKEYVKVAALPNGTPQKDIVAASKRGRSHAQEGKPRDDDFRLYHDEKTNWYVIAVADGAGSAPYSREGSRIACNIAVEHCKEQLADSENFDDDINLYHLDQKSEAAGKAISADIYKIVGNAALKAHKAIAAEAQQKGRKTKEYSTTLLLAICKKYNFGWFVASFWVGDGAICLYNQADKTAMMLGMPDEGEYAGQTRFLTMPEIFSDSNKFYQRMNCRIVPDFTALFLMTDGVSDPKFETDANLRSYNKWNELWADLKENGVELADDNEEAANQLLNWLDFWSPGNHDDRTIAILY
;
A
#
# COMPACT_ATOMS: atom_id res chain seq x y z
N SER A 1 -6.73 35.84 11.03
CA SER A 1 -6.39 34.49 11.58
C SER A 1 -7.34 33.38 11.14
N ARG A 2 -8.44 33.65 10.41
CA ARG A 2 -9.35 32.63 9.88
C ARG A 2 -8.82 31.92 8.59
N GLY A 3 -7.89 32.53 7.85
CA GLY A 3 -7.45 32.01 6.55
C GLY A 3 -6.46 30.84 6.61
N LEU A 4 -5.56 30.81 7.59
CA LEU A 4 -4.53 29.77 7.70
C LEU A 4 -5.10 28.43 8.22
N GLY A 5 -6.04 28.47 9.17
CA GLY A 5 -6.70 27.27 9.69
C GLY A 5 -7.56 26.55 8.62
N ASP A 6 -8.20 27.29 7.71
CA ASP A 6 -9.01 26.72 6.65
C ASP A 6 -8.17 26.13 5.50
N VAL A 7 -7.01 26.70 5.24
CA VAL A 7 -6.06 26.15 4.23
C VAL A 7 -5.48 24.83 4.72
N TYR A 8 -5.06 24.74 5.98
CA TYR A 8 -4.61 23.49 6.59
C TYR A 8 -5.70 22.42 6.62
N LYS A 9 -6.93 22.77 6.99
CA LYS A 9 -8.08 21.86 6.98
C LYS A 9 -8.39 21.34 5.58
N ARG A 10 -8.23 22.15 4.53
CA ARG A 10 -8.44 21.73 3.14
C ARG A 10 -7.37 20.75 2.66
N GLN A 11 -6.10 20.96 3.00
CA GLN A 11 -4.99 20.05 2.66
C GLN A 11 -5.14 18.68 3.35
N ASP A 12 -5.77 18.64 4.53
CA ASP A 12 -6.00 17.41 5.28
C ASP A 12 -7.18 16.57 4.78
N ASN A 13 -8.05 17.12 3.95
CA ASN A 13 -9.24 16.44 3.43
C ASN A 13 -8.97 15.60 2.19
N THR A 14 -7.95 15.95 1.43
CA THR A 14 -7.54 15.24 0.22
C THR A 14 -6.02 15.24 0.11
N ALA A 15 -5.50 14.19 -0.51
CA ALA A 15 -4.11 14.11 -0.94
C ALA A 15 -4.06 13.36 -2.27
N LYS A 16 -3.09 13.72 -3.10
CA LYS A 16 -2.84 13.05 -4.37
C LYS A 16 -1.39 13.19 -4.75
N GLU A 17 -0.87 12.21 -5.46
CA GLU A 17 0.50 12.24 -6.00
C GLU A 17 0.57 11.44 -7.28
N TYR A 18 1.37 11.92 -8.22
CA TYR A 18 1.74 11.22 -9.42
C TYR A 18 3.26 11.19 -9.51
N VAL A 19 3.81 9.98 -9.62
CA VAL A 19 5.25 9.75 -9.78
C VAL A 19 5.48 9.21 -11.19
N LYS A 20 6.00 10.09 -12.07
CA LYS A 20 6.42 9.69 -13.41
C LYS A 20 7.81 9.06 -13.33
N VAL A 21 7.96 7.91 -13.96
CA VAL A 21 9.22 7.19 -14.02
C VAL A 21 9.70 7.14 -15.47
N ALA A 22 10.87 7.74 -15.73
CA ALA A 22 11.45 7.75 -17.05
C ALA A 22 11.79 6.35 -17.55
N ALA A 23 11.72 6.15 -18.88
CA ALA A 23 12.22 4.94 -19.50
C ALA A 23 13.70 4.71 -19.15
N LEU A 24 14.13 3.45 -19.10
CA LEU A 24 15.53 3.08 -18.95
C LEU A 24 16.37 3.64 -20.11
N PRO A 25 17.71 3.79 -19.94
CA PRO A 25 18.58 4.30 -21.02
C PRO A 25 18.48 3.52 -22.33
N ASN A 26 18.12 2.24 -22.28
CA ASN A 26 17.89 1.40 -23.47
C ASN A 26 16.50 1.60 -24.11
N GLY A 27 15.70 2.55 -23.63
CA GLY A 27 14.35 2.83 -24.13
C GLY A 27 13.23 1.95 -23.54
N THR A 28 13.55 1.01 -22.64
CA THR A 28 12.54 0.16 -22.00
C THR A 28 11.62 1.00 -21.12
N PRO A 29 10.28 0.99 -21.36
CA PRO A 29 9.34 1.73 -20.52
C PRO A 29 9.32 1.23 -19.08
N GLN A 30 9.21 2.16 -18.15
CA GLN A 30 8.99 1.88 -16.73
C GLN A 30 7.54 2.20 -16.36
N LYS A 31 7.10 1.68 -15.23
CA LYS A 31 5.75 1.93 -14.72
C LYS A 31 5.73 3.23 -13.90
N ASP A 32 4.60 3.92 -13.95
CA ASP A 32 4.32 5.08 -13.12
C ASP A 32 3.53 4.70 -11.87
N ILE A 33 3.51 5.59 -10.88
CA ILE A 33 2.69 5.42 -9.69
C ILE A 33 1.72 6.59 -9.57
N VAL A 34 0.47 6.30 -9.24
CA VAL A 34 -0.52 7.31 -8.89
C VAL A 34 -1.20 6.94 -7.58
N ALA A 35 -1.49 7.92 -6.75
CA ALA A 35 -2.27 7.71 -5.53
C ALA A 35 -3.19 8.88 -5.28
N ALA A 36 -4.31 8.58 -4.64
CA ALA A 36 -5.25 9.58 -4.15
C ALA A 36 -5.88 9.11 -2.85
N SER A 37 -6.18 10.06 -1.98
CA SER A 37 -6.81 9.83 -0.69
C SER A 37 -7.82 10.93 -0.41
N LYS A 38 -9.01 10.54 0.05
CA LYS A 38 -10.11 11.45 0.28
C LYS A 38 -10.79 11.16 1.60
N ARG A 39 -11.13 12.25 2.32
CA ARG A 39 -11.87 12.16 3.57
C ARG A 39 -13.27 11.60 3.32
N GLY A 40 -13.68 10.65 4.14
CA GLY A 40 -15.01 10.07 4.14
C GLY A 40 -16.08 11.00 4.71
N ARG A 41 -17.34 10.67 4.43
CA ARG A 41 -18.50 11.48 4.88
C ARG A 41 -18.66 11.50 6.40
N SER A 42 -18.33 10.39 7.09
CA SER A 42 -18.40 10.34 8.56
C SER A 42 -17.49 11.37 9.19
N HIS A 43 -16.23 11.44 8.77
CA HIS A 43 -15.28 12.43 9.28
C HIS A 43 -15.70 13.86 8.89
N ALA A 44 -16.26 14.04 7.69
CA ALA A 44 -16.75 15.35 7.25
C ALA A 44 -17.89 15.84 8.13
N GLN A 45 -18.85 14.98 8.47
CA GLN A 45 -19.98 15.33 9.34
C GLN A 45 -19.53 15.67 10.77
N GLU A 46 -18.51 14.98 11.27
CA GLU A 46 -17.94 15.24 12.60
C GLU A 46 -16.92 16.39 12.62
N GLY A 47 -16.64 17.00 11.48
CA GLY A 47 -15.61 18.04 11.35
C GLY A 47 -14.19 17.53 11.57
N LYS A 48 -13.96 16.23 11.48
CA LYS A 48 -12.66 15.59 11.64
C LYS A 48 -11.89 15.56 10.32
N PRO A 49 -10.55 15.60 10.36
CA PRO A 49 -9.73 15.42 9.16
C PRO A 49 -9.72 13.97 8.67
N ARG A 50 -9.15 13.75 7.50
CA ARG A 50 -8.88 12.43 6.95
C ARG A 50 -7.86 11.70 7.84
N ASP A 51 -8.11 10.42 8.13
CA ASP A 51 -7.24 9.55 8.92
C ASP A 51 -6.38 8.60 8.06
N ASP A 52 -6.73 8.40 6.79
CA ASP A 52 -5.92 7.65 5.83
C ASP A 52 -4.66 8.43 5.42
N ASP A 53 -3.62 7.69 5.04
CA ASP A 53 -2.45 8.30 4.42
C ASP A 53 -1.78 7.34 3.42
N PHE A 54 -0.87 7.88 2.62
CA PHE A 54 -0.04 7.10 1.70
C PHE A 54 1.32 7.79 1.54
N ARG A 55 2.29 7.01 1.05
CA ARG A 55 3.57 7.56 0.58
C ARG A 55 4.08 6.74 -0.59
N LEU A 56 4.54 7.43 -1.64
CA LEU A 56 5.09 6.86 -2.85
C LEU A 56 6.57 7.21 -2.98
N TYR A 57 7.36 6.25 -3.46
CA TYR A 57 8.79 6.47 -3.70
C TYR A 57 9.26 5.61 -4.88
N HIS A 58 10.11 6.18 -5.70
CA HIS A 58 10.89 5.48 -6.72
C HIS A 58 12.35 5.92 -6.64
N ASP A 59 13.26 4.94 -6.61
CA ASP A 59 14.70 5.20 -6.61
C ASP A 59 15.24 5.22 -8.05
N GLU A 60 15.72 6.37 -8.50
CA GLU A 60 16.22 6.54 -9.88
C GLU A 60 17.51 5.75 -10.17
N LYS A 61 18.28 5.40 -9.15
CA LYS A 61 19.53 4.64 -9.30
C LYS A 61 19.29 3.15 -9.36
N THR A 62 18.48 2.63 -8.43
CA THR A 62 18.24 1.19 -8.27
C THR A 62 16.96 0.72 -8.94
N ASN A 63 16.09 1.64 -9.34
CA ASN A 63 14.76 1.39 -9.93
C ASN A 63 13.76 0.67 -9.02
N TRP A 64 13.99 0.66 -7.71
CA TRP A 64 13.00 0.18 -6.77
C TRP A 64 11.84 1.14 -6.63
N TYR A 65 10.63 0.59 -6.64
CA TYR A 65 9.40 1.27 -6.24
C TYR A 65 9.05 0.88 -4.82
N VAL A 66 8.57 1.84 -4.04
CA VAL A 66 8.06 1.61 -2.68
C VAL A 66 6.74 2.35 -2.53
N ILE A 67 5.70 1.63 -2.10
CA ILE A 67 4.36 2.18 -1.91
C ILE A 67 3.85 1.78 -0.53
N ALA A 68 3.41 2.75 0.24
CA ALA A 68 2.75 2.53 1.53
C ALA A 68 1.39 3.21 1.55
N VAL A 69 0.40 2.51 2.09
CA VAL A 69 -0.96 3.00 2.32
C VAL A 69 -1.38 2.58 3.72
N ALA A 70 -1.99 3.48 4.47
CA ALA A 70 -2.42 3.20 5.83
C ALA A 70 -3.78 3.83 6.12
N ASP A 71 -4.60 3.10 6.87
CA ASP A 71 -5.93 3.50 7.34
C ASP A 71 -5.89 3.69 8.86
N GLY A 72 -6.03 4.92 9.29
CA GLY A 72 -6.14 5.22 10.72
C GLY A 72 -7.51 4.82 11.26
N ALA A 73 -7.53 4.11 12.39
CA ALA A 73 -8.78 3.67 13.02
C ALA A 73 -9.64 4.87 13.48
N GLY A 74 -10.87 4.94 13.00
CA GLY A 74 -11.77 6.05 13.29
C GLY A 74 -12.10 6.25 14.78
N SER A 75 -11.98 5.19 15.60
CA SER A 75 -12.17 5.21 17.03
C SER A 75 -10.94 5.69 17.82
N ALA A 76 -9.76 5.75 17.20
CA ALA A 76 -8.52 6.15 17.85
C ALA A 76 -8.26 7.66 17.66
N PRO A 77 -8.07 8.44 18.74
CA PRO A 77 -8.02 9.90 18.66
C PRO A 77 -6.80 10.44 17.88
N TYR A 78 -5.71 9.67 17.80
CA TYR A 78 -4.48 10.06 17.11
C TYR A 78 -4.15 9.16 15.91
N SER A 79 -5.14 8.48 15.36
CA SER A 79 -4.97 7.53 14.24
C SER A 79 -4.40 8.19 12.99
N ARG A 80 -4.70 9.46 12.75
CA ARG A 80 -4.12 10.22 11.65
C ARG A 80 -2.59 10.36 11.79
N GLU A 81 -2.11 10.63 12.99
CA GLU A 81 -0.67 10.65 13.25
C GLU A 81 -0.07 9.24 13.11
N GLY A 82 -0.82 8.22 13.56
CA GLY A 82 -0.43 6.82 13.40
C GLY A 82 -0.25 6.41 11.95
N SER A 83 -1.20 6.69 11.08
CA SER A 83 -1.12 6.37 9.65
C SER A 83 0.00 7.13 8.94
N ARG A 84 0.20 8.40 9.29
CA ARG A 84 1.30 9.22 8.76
C ARG A 84 2.67 8.66 9.15
N ILE A 85 2.88 8.36 10.43
CA ILE A 85 4.14 7.77 10.92
C ILE A 85 4.38 6.41 10.26
N ALA A 86 3.34 5.57 10.18
CA ALA A 86 3.44 4.26 9.56
C ALA A 86 3.95 4.34 8.12
N CYS A 87 3.33 5.17 7.28
CA CYS A 87 3.75 5.34 5.88
C CYS A 87 5.15 5.92 5.77
N ASN A 88 5.46 6.97 6.52
CA ASN A 88 6.75 7.65 6.43
C ASN A 88 7.91 6.76 6.89
N ILE A 89 7.78 6.12 8.05
CA ILE A 89 8.85 5.27 8.59
C ILE A 89 9.05 4.02 7.74
N ALA A 90 7.96 3.38 7.30
CA ALA A 90 8.05 2.19 6.46
C ALA A 90 8.75 2.50 5.13
N VAL A 91 8.38 3.58 4.46
CA VAL A 91 9.02 3.97 3.20
C VAL A 91 10.48 4.39 3.39
N GLU A 92 10.79 5.16 4.45
CA GLU A 92 12.18 5.55 4.74
C GLU A 92 13.07 4.33 5.00
N HIS A 93 12.59 3.35 5.74
CA HIS A 93 13.36 2.11 5.96
C HIS A 93 13.61 1.36 4.65
N CYS A 94 12.58 1.18 3.83
CA CYS A 94 12.73 0.54 2.52
C CYS A 94 13.70 1.30 1.63
N LYS A 95 13.60 2.63 1.60
CA LYS A 95 14.51 3.50 0.86
C LYS A 95 15.96 3.28 1.26
N GLU A 96 16.25 3.24 2.56
CA GLU A 96 17.60 3.00 3.07
C GLU A 96 18.12 1.61 2.68
N GLN A 97 17.29 0.57 2.85
CA GLN A 97 17.66 -0.81 2.53
C GLN A 97 17.86 -1.05 1.03
N LEU A 98 17.10 -0.33 0.19
CA LEU A 98 17.11 -0.49 -1.27
C LEU A 98 18.05 0.48 -1.99
N ALA A 99 18.68 1.42 -1.27
CA ALA A 99 19.67 2.34 -1.84
C ALA A 99 20.91 1.62 -2.39
N ASP A 100 21.26 0.48 -1.78
CA ASP A 100 22.25 -0.47 -2.28
C ASP A 100 21.62 -1.86 -2.19
N SER A 101 21.11 -2.34 -3.32
CA SER A 101 20.37 -3.59 -3.40
C SER A 101 21.09 -4.72 -4.13
N GLU A 102 22.42 -4.60 -4.33
CA GLU A 102 23.19 -5.57 -5.12
C GLU A 102 23.03 -7.01 -4.59
N ASN A 103 23.17 -7.19 -3.28
CA ASN A 103 22.99 -8.51 -2.67
C ASN A 103 21.57 -9.04 -2.80
N PHE A 104 20.58 -8.16 -2.64
CA PHE A 104 19.19 -8.52 -2.82
C PHE A 104 18.88 -8.86 -4.28
N ASP A 105 19.41 -8.08 -5.22
CA ASP A 105 19.28 -8.36 -6.66
C ASP A 105 19.85 -9.74 -7.01
N ASP A 106 21.01 -10.10 -6.47
CA ASP A 106 21.63 -11.43 -6.65
C ASP A 106 20.74 -12.55 -6.10
N ASP A 107 20.18 -12.38 -4.91
CA ASP A 107 19.28 -13.35 -4.30
C ASP A 107 17.99 -13.53 -5.11
N ILE A 108 17.45 -12.44 -5.65
CA ILE A 108 16.26 -12.46 -6.51
C ILE A 108 16.57 -13.22 -7.81
N ASN A 109 17.71 -12.96 -8.44
CA ASN A 109 18.13 -13.68 -9.64
C ASN A 109 18.28 -15.17 -9.39
N LEU A 110 18.90 -15.58 -8.29
CA LEU A 110 19.04 -16.99 -7.91
C LEU A 110 17.67 -17.64 -7.65
N TYR A 111 16.80 -16.94 -6.94
CA TYR A 111 15.44 -17.42 -6.67
C TYR A 111 14.62 -17.57 -7.94
N HIS A 112 14.77 -16.67 -8.89
CA HIS A 112 14.12 -16.78 -10.21
C HIS A 112 14.58 -18.04 -10.96
N LEU A 113 15.88 -18.35 -10.94
CA LEU A 113 16.43 -19.52 -11.63
C LEU A 113 15.94 -20.84 -11.05
N ASP A 114 15.78 -20.93 -9.73
CA ASP A 114 15.30 -22.13 -9.05
C ASP A 114 14.46 -21.79 -7.80
N GLN A 115 13.17 -21.63 -7.98
CA GLN A 115 12.21 -21.32 -6.90
C GLN A 115 11.97 -22.51 -5.96
N LYS A 116 12.42 -23.71 -6.33
CA LYS A 116 12.35 -24.91 -5.49
C LYS A 116 13.59 -25.08 -4.60
N SER A 117 14.64 -24.33 -4.87
CA SER A 117 15.84 -24.35 -4.03
C SER A 117 15.52 -23.85 -2.63
N GLU A 118 15.77 -24.69 -1.62
CA GLU A 118 15.58 -24.32 -0.22
C GLU A 118 16.50 -23.15 0.18
N ALA A 119 17.75 -23.18 -0.28
CA ALA A 119 18.73 -22.13 0.00
C ALA A 119 18.31 -20.79 -0.61
N ALA A 120 17.86 -20.77 -1.88
CA ALA A 120 17.37 -19.56 -2.54
C ALA A 120 16.10 -19.04 -1.85
N GLY A 121 15.18 -19.91 -1.47
CA GLY A 121 13.97 -19.56 -0.73
C GLY A 121 14.27 -18.93 0.64
N LYS A 122 15.22 -19.47 1.38
CA LYS A 122 15.64 -18.91 2.67
C LYS A 122 16.30 -17.54 2.51
N ALA A 123 17.17 -17.37 1.52
CA ALA A 123 17.83 -16.10 1.25
C ALA A 123 16.81 -15.00 0.92
N ILE A 124 15.86 -15.27 0.03
CA ILE A 124 14.85 -14.31 -0.37
C ILE A 124 13.89 -13.97 0.80
N SER A 125 13.52 -14.96 1.61
CA SER A 125 12.68 -14.75 2.81
C SER A 125 13.39 -13.88 3.84
N ALA A 126 14.69 -14.07 4.05
CA ALA A 126 15.50 -13.25 4.94
C ALA A 126 15.59 -11.80 4.44
N ASP A 127 15.77 -11.59 3.14
CA ASP A 127 15.82 -10.25 2.54
C ASP A 127 14.47 -9.55 2.67
N ILE A 128 13.37 -10.22 2.37
CA ILE A 128 12.02 -9.67 2.50
C ILE A 128 11.73 -9.28 3.94
N TYR A 129 12.07 -10.15 4.90
CA TYR A 129 11.96 -9.84 6.33
C TYR A 129 12.74 -8.58 6.70
N LYS A 130 14.00 -8.50 6.27
CA LYS A 130 14.88 -7.36 6.56
C LYS A 130 14.34 -6.04 5.98
N ILE A 131 13.70 -6.09 4.83
CA ILE A 131 13.21 -4.89 4.13
C ILE A 131 11.79 -4.56 4.56
N VAL A 132 10.80 -5.36 4.16
CA VAL A 132 9.39 -5.00 4.44
C VAL A 132 8.96 -5.38 5.86
N GLY A 133 9.43 -6.48 6.41
CA GLY A 133 9.13 -6.87 7.79
C GLY A 133 9.70 -5.87 8.80
N ASN A 134 10.96 -5.53 8.69
CA ASN A 134 11.59 -4.54 9.57
C ASN A 134 11.06 -3.12 9.32
N ALA A 135 10.59 -2.80 8.13
CA ALA A 135 9.88 -1.54 7.88
C ALA A 135 8.63 -1.43 8.76
N ALA A 136 7.82 -2.47 8.80
CA ALA A 136 6.64 -2.53 9.66
C ALA A 136 6.99 -2.47 11.16
N LEU A 137 8.01 -3.21 11.58
CA LEU A 137 8.48 -3.21 12.97
C LEU A 137 9.00 -1.83 13.40
N LYS A 138 9.78 -1.17 12.57
CA LYS A 138 10.25 0.20 12.84
C LYS A 138 9.11 1.20 12.91
N ALA A 139 8.14 1.09 12.04
CA ALA A 139 6.93 1.92 12.07
C ALA A 139 6.16 1.73 13.38
N HIS A 140 5.96 0.49 13.81
CA HIS A 140 5.36 0.16 15.11
C HIS A 140 6.13 0.81 16.28
N LYS A 141 7.45 0.65 16.31
CA LYS A 141 8.30 1.21 17.36
C LYS A 141 8.29 2.74 17.36
N ALA A 142 8.26 3.37 16.19
CA ALA A 142 8.20 4.82 16.08
C ALA A 142 6.89 5.38 16.63
N ILE A 143 5.77 4.72 16.35
CA ILE A 143 4.46 5.08 16.91
C ILE A 143 4.46 4.92 18.44
N ALA A 144 4.99 3.81 18.94
CA ALA A 144 5.08 3.56 20.37
C ALA A 144 5.95 4.60 21.10
N ALA A 145 7.07 4.99 20.47
CA ALA A 145 7.97 6.01 21.02
C ALA A 145 7.30 7.39 21.06
N GLU A 146 6.58 7.80 20.03
CA GLU A 146 5.84 9.06 20.03
C GLU A 146 4.73 9.06 21.08
N ALA A 147 3.98 7.98 21.18
CA ALA A 147 2.94 7.84 22.21
C ALA A 147 3.53 7.99 23.61
N GLN A 148 4.61 7.30 23.90
CA GLN A 148 5.31 7.39 25.19
C GLN A 148 5.78 8.81 25.47
N GLN A 149 6.40 9.47 24.50
CA GLN A 149 6.90 10.85 24.64
C GLN A 149 5.78 11.84 24.98
N LYS A 150 4.59 11.62 24.43
CA LYS A 150 3.41 12.49 24.62
C LYS A 150 2.50 12.05 25.77
N GLY A 151 2.88 11.02 26.53
CA GLY A 151 2.07 10.48 27.62
C GLY A 151 0.77 9.82 27.14
N ARG A 152 0.76 9.25 25.93
CA ARG A 152 -0.39 8.62 25.30
C ARG A 152 -0.20 7.10 25.23
N LYS A 153 -1.28 6.37 24.97
CA LYS A 153 -1.22 4.92 24.73
C LYS A 153 -1.02 4.66 23.25
N THR A 154 -0.22 3.66 22.92
CA THR A 154 0.05 3.25 21.52
C THR A 154 -1.24 2.96 20.75
N LYS A 155 -2.23 2.32 21.39
CA LYS A 155 -3.54 2.03 20.78
C LYS A 155 -4.33 3.26 20.34
N GLU A 156 -4.04 4.44 20.88
CA GLU A 156 -4.68 5.69 20.46
C GLU A 156 -4.18 6.18 19.11
N TYR A 157 -3.14 5.56 18.56
CA TYR A 157 -2.60 5.77 17.22
C TYR A 157 -2.95 4.65 16.24
N SER A 158 -3.88 3.78 16.58
CA SER A 158 -4.19 2.57 15.79
C SER A 158 -4.33 2.84 14.32
N THR A 159 -3.56 2.09 13.52
CA THR A 159 -3.52 2.20 12.07
C THR A 159 -3.23 0.86 11.43
N THR A 160 -3.74 0.66 10.23
CA THR A 160 -3.34 -0.42 9.33
C THR A 160 -2.06 -0.04 8.61
N LEU A 161 -1.48 -0.98 7.85
CA LEU A 161 -0.39 -0.72 6.91
C LEU A 161 -0.42 -1.71 5.76
N LEU A 162 -0.42 -1.18 4.55
CA LEU A 162 -0.16 -1.89 3.31
C LEU A 162 1.17 -1.39 2.75
N LEU A 163 2.10 -2.29 2.49
CA LEU A 163 3.44 -1.95 1.99
C LEU A 163 3.82 -2.87 0.85
N ALA A 164 4.29 -2.29 -0.25
CA ALA A 164 4.79 -3.05 -1.39
C ALA A 164 6.09 -2.44 -1.92
N ILE A 165 7.00 -3.32 -2.32
CA ILE A 165 8.21 -2.97 -3.07
C ILE A 165 8.20 -3.73 -4.39
N CYS A 166 8.75 -3.12 -5.44
CA CYS A 166 8.70 -3.68 -6.78
C CYS A 166 9.89 -3.22 -7.60
N LYS A 167 10.45 -4.12 -8.42
CA LYS A 167 11.54 -3.80 -9.35
C LYS A 167 11.46 -4.64 -10.60
N LYS A 168 11.78 -4.05 -11.75
CA LYS A 168 11.89 -4.74 -13.02
C LYS A 168 13.31 -5.26 -13.24
N TYR A 169 13.37 -6.55 -13.60
CA TYR A 169 14.59 -7.25 -14.02
C TYR A 169 14.46 -7.68 -15.49
N ASN A 170 15.52 -8.24 -16.07
CA ASN A 170 15.47 -8.74 -17.44
C ASN A 170 14.43 -9.85 -17.65
N PHE A 171 14.18 -10.65 -16.63
CA PHE A 171 13.22 -11.76 -16.66
C PHE A 171 11.77 -11.35 -16.35
N GLY A 172 11.53 -10.11 -15.92
CA GLY A 172 10.22 -9.65 -15.50
C GLY A 172 10.28 -8.85 -14.19
N TRP A 173 9.22 -8.92 -13.39
CA TRP A 173 9.06 -8.12 -12.18
C TRP A 173 9.15 -8.97 -10.92
N PHE A 174 9.84 -8.44 -9.92
CA PHE A 174 9.77 -8.91 -8.55
C PHE A 174 8.90 -7.96 -7.74
N VAL A 175 7.94 -8.51 -6.99
CA VAL A 175 7.04 -7.76 -6.11
C VAL A 175 7.06 -8.43 -4.74
N ALA A 176 7.25 -7.65 -3.68
CA ALA A 176 7.12 -8.14 -2.31
C ALA A 176 6.22 -7.20 -1.50
N SER A 177 5.57 -7.74 -0.50
CA SER A 177 4.59 -7.01 0.30
C SER A 177 4.60 -7.39 1.77
N PHE A 178 4.12 -6.47 2.57
CA PHE A 178 3.68 -6.69 3.95
C PHE A 178 2.31 -6.06 4.13
N TRP A 179 1.42 -6.71 4.90
CA TRP A 179 0.14 -6.11 5.23
C TRP A 179 -0.28 -6.39 6.67
N VAL A 180 -1.01 -5.46 7.25
CA VAL A 180 -1.81 -5.62 8.47
C VAL A 180 -3.06 -4.76 8.35
N GLY A 181 -4.20 -5.36 8.60
CA GLY A 181 -5.51 -4.71 8.55
C GLY A 181 -6.45 -5.27 7.51
N ASP A 182 -7.47 -4.50 7.18
CA ASP A 182 -8.60 -4.87 6.33
C ASP A 182 -8.56 -4.30 4.92
N GLY A 183 -7.47 -3.65 4.54
CA GLY A 183 -7.22 -3.24 3.16
C GLY A 183 -6.78 -4.39 2.26
N ALA A 184 -6.47 -4.08 1.00
CA ALA A 184 -6.10 -5.06 0.00
C ALA A 184 -4.88 -4.63 -0.83
N ILE A 185 -4.02 -5.59 -1.13
CA ILE A 185 -2.93 -5.47 -2.11
C ILE A 185 -3.16 -6.53 -3.18
N CYS A 186 -3.25 -6.11 -4.44
CA CYS A 186 -3.48 -7.03 -5.55
C CYS A 186 -2.56 -6.77 -6.73
N LEU A 187 -1.96 -7.82 -7.23
CA LEU A 187 -1.22 -7.82 -8.49
C LEU A 187 -2.16 -8.31 -9.59
N TYR A 188 -2.64 -7.37 -10.40
CA TYR A 188 -3.63 -7.61 -11.46
C TYR A 188 -2.96 -7.70 -12.81
N ASN A 189 -3.30 -8.76 -13.58
CA ASN A 189 -2.82 -8.96 -14.93
C ASN A 189 -3.98 -9.27 -15.87
N GLN A 190 -4.31 -8.33 -16.74
CA GLN A 190 -5.40 -8.47 -17.71
C GLN A 190 -5.06 -9.49 -18.80
N ALA A 191 -3.82 -9.52 -19.26
CA ALA A 191 -3.39 -10.45 -20.31
C ALA A 191 -3.52 -11.92 -19.89
N ASP A 192 -3.09 -12.24 -18.67
CA ASP A 192 -3.14 -13.60 -18.11
C ASP A 192 -4.45 -13.92 -17.40
N LYS A 193 -5.33 -12.93 -17.26
CA LYS A 193 -6.59 -13.05 -16.50
C LYS A 193 -6.36 -13.53 -15.08
N THR A 194 -5.40 -12.92 -14.39
CA THR A 194 -5.05 -13.23 -12.99
C THR A 194 -5.17 -12.03 -12.08
N ALA A 195 -5.56 -12.30 -10.84
CA ALA A 195 -5.53 -11.35 -9.75
C ALA A 195 -4.90 -12.07 -8.53
N MET A 196 -3.66 -11.70 -8.22
CA MET A 196 -2.91 -12.31 -7.12
C MET A 196 -2.98 -11.42 -5.90
N MET A 197 -3.59 -11.90 -4.82
CA MET A 197 -3.66 -11.16 -3.57
C MET A 197 -2.32 -11.24 -2.83
N LEU A 198 -1.72 -10.08 -2.58
CA LEU A 198 -0.48 -9.94 -1.79
C LEU A 198 -0.75 -9.34 -0.41
N GLY A 199 -1.98 -9.09 -0.10
CA GLY A 199 -2.52 -8.68 1.19
C GLY A 199 -4.03 -8.61 1.09
N MET A 200 -4.73 -9.19 2.05
CA MET A 200 -6.19 -9.14 2.13
C MET A 200 -6.63 -9.19 3.60
N PRO A 201 -7.91 -8.84 3.88
CA PRO A 201 -8.42 -8.86 5.24
C PRO A 201 -8.14 -10.17 5.98
N ASP A 202 -7.80 -10.08 7.26
CA ASP A 202 -7.51 -11.24 8.09
C ASP A 202 -8.70 -12.21 8.15
N GLU A 203 -8.38 -13.52 8.12
CA GLU A 203 -9.35 -14.61 8.16
C GLU A 203 -9.19 -15.45 9.43
N GLY A 204 -10.14 -16.39 9.65
CA GLY A 204 -10.08 -17.35 10.73
C GLY A 204 -10.39 -16.78 12.10
N GLU A 205 -9.49 -17.00 13.06
CA GLU A 205 -9.62 -16.53 14.46
C GLU A 205 -9.88 -15.03 14.58
N TYR A 206 -9.43 -14.26 13.57
CA TYR A 206 -9.56 -12.81 13.53
C TYR A 206 -10.65 -12.33 12.55
N ALA A 207 -11.43 -13.24 11.99
CA ALA A 207 -12.50 -12.88 11.05
C ALA A 207 -13.47 -11.87 11.70
N GLY A 208 -13.70 -10.76 11.00
CA GLY A 208 -14.55 -9.67 11.49
C GLY A 208 -13.91 -8.73 12.49
N GLN A 209 -12.61 -8.89 12.80
CA GLN A 209 -11.85 -7.98 13.64
C GLN A 209 -10.68 -7.39 12.86
N THR A 210 -10.63 -6.06 12.79
CA THR A 210 -9.50 -5.37 12.19
C THR A 210 -8.25 -5.54 13.07
N ARG A 211 -7.14 -5.91 12.45
CA ARG A 211 -5.83 -5.92 13.10
C ARG A 211 -5.10 -4.63 12.76
N PHE A 212 -4.28 -4.15 13.69
CA PHE A 212 -3.54 -2.89 13.54
C PHE A 212 -2.05 -3.09 13.73
N LEU A 213 -1.28 -2.29 13.03
CA LEU A 213 0.18 -2.22 13.16
C LEU A 213 0.62 -1.90 14.59
N THR A 214 -0.20 -1.17 15.33
CA THR A 214 0.04 -0.76 16.71
C THR A 214 -0.12 -1.88 17.73
N MET A 215 -0.66 -3.03 17.34
CA MET A 215 -0.82 -4.20 18.20
C MET A 215 0.50 -4.96 18.32
N PRO A 216 1.09 -5.11 19.53
CA PRO A 216 2.35 -5.86 19.72
C PRO A 216 2.28 -7.31 19.26
N GLU A 217 1.10 -7.92 19.30
CA GLU A 217 0.84 -9.31 18.92
C GLU A 217 1.20 -9.61 17.47
N ILE A 218 1.14 -8.60 16.59
CA ILE A 218 1.55 -8.73 15.18
C ILE A 218 2.99 -9.22 15.06
N PHE A 219 3.85 -8.84 16.00
CA PHE A 219 5.30 -9.09 15.98
C PHE A 219 5.77 -10.19 16.93
N SER A 220 4.91 -10.68 17.81
CA SER A 220 5.29 -11.63 18.86
C SER A 220 5.36 -13.09 18.41
N ASP A 221 4.63 -13.47 17.38
CA ASP A 221 4.63 -14.80 16.78
C ASP A 221 5.29 -14.73 15.40
N SER A 222 6.51 -15.27 15.30
CA SER A 222 7.31 -15.19 14.08
C SER A 222 6.65 -15.88 12.88
N ASN A 223 5.95 -16.99 13.09
CA ASN A 223 5.27 -17.70 12.01
C ASN A 223 4.09 -16.88 11.44
N LYS A 224 3.28 -16.32 12.32
CA LYS A 224 2.17 -15.44 11.91
C LYS A 224 2.68 -14.15 11.25
N PHE A 225 3.80 -13.63 11.74
CA PHE A 225 4.43 -12.45 11.14
C PHE A 225 4.92 -12.72 9.72
N TYR A 226 5.59 -13.85 9.49
CA TYR A 226 6.03 -14.27 8.15
C TYR A 226 4.86 -14.44 7.17
N GLN A 227 3.70 -14.89 7.63
CA GLN A 227 2.50 -15.03 6.79
C GLN A 227 1.94 -13.70 6.29
N ARG A 228 2.35 -12.58 6.88
CA ARG A 228 1.96 -11.24 6.45
C ARG A 228 2.87 -10.67 5.35
N MET A 229 3.83 -11.45 4.90
CA MET A 229 4.75 -11.09 3.83
C MET A 229 4.57 -12.03 2.65
N ASN A 230 4.51 -11.45 1.45
CA ASN A 230 4.38 -12.21 0.21
C ASN A 230 5.40 -11.73 -0.80
N CYS A 231 5.76 -12.60 -1.76
CA CYS A 231 6.48 -12.19 -2.94
C CYS A 231 6.02 -12.95 -4.17
N ARG A 232 6.20 -12.33 -5.32
CA ARG A 232 5.93 -12.91 -6.64
C ARG A 232 6.99 -12.46 -7.64
N ILE A 233 7.30 -13.37 -8.55
CA ILE A 233 8.03 -13.07 -9.77
C ILE A 233 7.08 -13.33 -10.94
N VAL A 234 6.85 -12.31 -11.76
CA VAL A 234 5.95 -12.38 -12.91
C VAL A 234 6.60 -11.75 -14.12
N PRO A 235 6.35 -12.28 -15.36
CA PRO A 235 6.91 -11.70 -16.58
C PRO A 235 6.46 -10.25 -16.80
N ASP A 236 5.19 -9.96 -16.53
CA ASP A 236 4.60 -8.63 -16.58
C ASP A 236 3.29 -8.62 -15.79
N PHE A 237 2.72 -7.45 -15.59
CA PHE A 237 1.41 -7.26 -14.98
C PHE A 237 0.80 -5.93 -15.43
N THR A 238 -0.52 -5.82 -15.35
CA THR A 238 -1.23 -4.60 -15.74
C THR A 238 -1.12 -3.52 -14.67
N ALA A 239 -1.41 -3.87 -13.41
CA ALA A 239 -1.37 -2.93 -12.30
C ALA A 239 -1.17 -3.62 -10.95
N LEU A 240 -0.48 -2.93 -10.05
CA LEU A 240 -0.41 -3.27 -8.63
C LEU A 240 -1.28 -2.27 -7.87
N PHE A 241 -2.28 -2.77 -7.15
CA PHE A 241 -3.20 -1.97 -6.36
C PHE A 241 -2.93 -2.11 -4.87
N LEU A 242 -2.91 -0.98 -4.16
CA LEU A 242 -3.01 -0.92 -2.71
C LEU A 242 -4.20 -0.02 -2.37
N MET A 243 -5.16 -0.52 -1.61
CA MET A 243 -6.35 0.27 -1.27
C MET A 243 -6.85 -0.02 0.15
N THR A 244 -7.35 1.03 0.80
CA THR A 244 -8.03 0.89 2.09
C THR A 244 -9.42 0.32 1.92
N ASP A 245 -10.04 -0.13 3.01
CA ASP A 245 -11.38 -0.71 3.01
C ASP A 245 -12.48 0.25 2.53
N GLY A 246 -12.25 1.56 2.68
CA GLY A 246 -13.14 2.58 2.12
C GLY A 246 -13.28 2.51 0.60
N VAL A 247 -12.35 1.86 -0.10
CA VAL A 247 -12.42 1.56 -1.54
C VAL A 247 -12.80 0.10 -1.77
N SER A 248 -12.13 -0.85 -1.10
CA SER A 248 -12.35 -2.27 -1.37
C SER A 248 -13.74 -2.76 -0.95
N ASP A 249 -14.27 -2.33 0.18
CA ASP A 249 -15.59 -2.75 0.65
C ASP A 249 -16.71 -2.39 -0.35
N PRO A 250 -16.86 -1.12 -0.78
CA PRO A 250 -17.91 -0.78 -1.73
C PRO A 250 -17.70 -1.36 -3.13
N LYS A 251 -16.46 -1.56 -3.56
CA LYS A 251 -16.17 -2.05 -4.93
C LYS A 251 -16.21 -3.56 -5.04
N PHE A 252 -15.88 -4.28 -3.98
CA PHE A 252 -15.84 -5.76 -3.99
C PHE A 252 -16.98 -6.41 -3.21
N GLU A 253 -17.63 -5.67 -2.32
CA GLU A 253 -18.78 -6.10 -1.51
C GLU A 253 -18.46 -7.18 -0.47
N THR A 254 -17.68 -8.20 -0.85
CA THR A 254 -17.24 -9.29 0.04
C THR A 254 -15.75 -9.54 -0.08
N ASP A 255 -15.13 -10.11 0.97
CA ASP A 255 -13.71 -10.47 0.95
C ASP A 255 -13.42 -11.58 -0.07
N ALA A 256 -14.37 -12.50 -0.28
CA ALA A 256 -14.23 -13.54 -1.29
C ALA A 256 -14.07 -12.98 -2.72
N ASN A 257 -14.74 -11.89 -3.03
CA ASN A 257 -14.64 -11.22 -4.33
C ASN A 257 -13.25 -10.62 -4.62
N LEU A 258 -12.44 -10.37 -3.60
CA LEU A 258 -11.06 -9.91 -3.76
C LEU A 258 -10.18 -10.94 -4.48
N ARG A 259 -10.54 -12.22 -4.45
CA ARG A 259 -9.83 -13.30 -5.17
C ARG A 259 -10.30 -13.49 -6.60
N SER A 260 -11.37 -12.79 -7.02
CA SER A 260 -11.97 -12.91 -8.34
C SER A 260 -11.31 -11.97 -9.34
N TYR A 261 -10.64 -12.53 -10.35
CA TYR A 261 -10.11 -11.74 -11.46
C TYR A 261 -11.19 -10.85 -12.10
N ASN A 262 -12.40 -11.38 -12.30
CA ASN A 262 -13.48 -10.62 -12.94
C ASN A 262 -13.83 -9.35 -12.16
N LYS A 263 -13.79 -9.38 -10.84
CA LYS A 263 -14.03 -8.20 -10.00
C LYS A 263 -12.93 -7.14 -10.15
N TRP A 264 -11.68 -7.56 -10.24
CA TRP A 264 -10.57 -6.65 -10.51
C TRP A 264 -10.62 -6.08 -11.93
N ASN A 265 -11.05 -6.89 -12.90
CA ASN A 265 -11.25 -6.44 -14.27
C ASN A 265 -12.40 -5.42 -14.36
N GLU A 266 -13.47 -5.60 -13.59
CA GLU A 266 -14.55 -4.63 -13.46
C GLU A 266 -14.03 -3.30 -12.86
N LEU A 267 -13.17 -3.36 -11.83
CA LEU A 267 -12.57 -2.17 -11.24
C LEU A 267 -11.68 -1.44 -12.26
N TRP A 268 -10.87 -2.17 -13.00
CA TRP A 268 -10.02 -1.60 -14.04
C TRP A 268 -10.85 -0.88 -15.12
N ALA A 269 -11.92 -1.50 -15.58
CA ALA A 269 -12.85 -0.91 -16.53
C ALA A 269 -13.58 0.31 -15.94
N ASP A 270 -14.01 0.23 -14.68
CA ASP A 270 -14.70 1.32 -13.98
C ASP A 270 -13.82 2.58 -13.89
N LEU A 271 -12.54 2.43 -13.56
CA LEU A 271 -11.58 3.53 -13.56
C LEU A 271 -11.54 4.22 -14.93
N LYS A 272 -11.35 3.46 -15.98
CA LYS A 272 -11.26 3.97 -17.35
C LYS A 272 -12.58 4.64 -17.81
N GLU A 273 -13.70 4.00 -17.59
CA GLU A 273 -15.02 4.49 -17.98
C GLU A 273 -15.42 5.77 -17.22
N ASN A 274 -14.89 5.97 -16.03
CA ASN A 274 -15.18 7.11 -15.18
C ASN A 274 -14.04 8.14 -15.12
N GLY A 275 -13.25 8.22 -16.18
CA GLY A 275 -12.36 9.33 -16.43
C GLY A 275 -10.96 9.20 -15.84
N VAL A 276 -10.56 8.03 -15.36
CA VAL A 276 -9.18 7.78 -14.94
C VAL A 276 -8.40 7.16 -16.09
N GLU A 277 -7.53 7.95 -16.71
CA GLU A 277 -6.69 7.51 -17.82
C GLU A 277 -5.29 7.16 -17.30
N LEU A 278 -5.03 5.87 -17.15
CA LEU A 278 -3.73 5.34 -16.69
C LEU A 278 -2.84 5.07 -17.91
N ALA A 279 -2.25 6.14 -18.44
CA ALA A 279 -1.36 6.12 -19.60
C ALA A 279 -0.09 6.91 -19.28
N ASP A 280 1.03 6.54 -19.91
CA ASP A 280 2.37 7.09 -19.61
C ASP A 280 2.47 8.61 -19.73
N ASP A 281 1.68 9.23 -20.60
CA ASP A 281 1.76 10.66 -20.87
C ASP A 281 0.70 11.48 -20.13
N ASN A 282 -0.11 10.85 -19.28
CA ASN A 282 -1.20 11.55 -18.60
C ASN A 282 -0.77 12.05 -17.22
N GLU A 283 -0.35 13.30 -17.12
CA GLU A 283 0.02 13.95 -15.86
C GLU A 283 -1.19 14.29 -14.97
N GLU A 284 -2.42 14.20 -15.50
CA GLU A 284 -3.66 14.45 -14.78
C GLU A 284 -4.20 13.22 -14.03
N ALA A 285 -3.50 12.10 -14.08
CA ALA A 285 -3.96 10.85 -13.50
C ALA A 285 -4.30 10.98 -12.00
N ALA A 286 -3.50 11.71 -11.23
CA ALA A 286 -3.75 11.92 -9.80
C ALA A 286 -5.03 12.71 -9.54
N ASN A 287 -5.29 13.78 -10.31
CA ASN A 287 -6.53 14.56 -10.25
C ASN A 287 -7.73 13.69 -10.62
N GLN A 288 -7.59 12.91 -11.69
CA GLN A 288 -8.64 12.01 -12.16
C GLN A 288 -8.98 10.93 -11.13
N LEU A 289 -7.95 10.35 -10.50
CA LEU A 289 -8.12 9.33 -9.47
C LEU A 289 -8.79 9.92 -8.22
N LEU A 290 -8.39 11.12 -7.81
CA LEU A 290 -9.03 11.82 -6.70
C LEU A 290 -10.54 12.08 -6.97
N ASN A 291 -10.88 12.52 -8.19
CA ASN A 291 -12.27 12.70 -8.59
C ASN A 291 -13.05 11.39 -8.63
N TRP A 292 -12.40 10.30 -9.07
CA TRP A 292 -13.03 8.98 -9.08
C TRP A 292 -13.40 8.49 -7.67
N LEU A 293 -12.66 8.89 -6.63
CA LEU A 293 -12.98 8.54 -5.24
C LEU A 293 -14.31 9.13 -4.75
N ASP A 294 -14.93 10.03 -5.50
CA ASP A 294 -16.28 10.54 -5.23
C ASP A 294 -17.41 9.57 -5.63
N PHE A 295 -17.08 8.36 -6.07
CA PHE A 295 -18.10 7.39 -6.47
C PHE A 295 -19.17 7.23 -5.38
N TRP A 296 -20.42 7.05 -5.82
CA TRP A 296 -21.53 6.87 -4.90
C TRP A 296 -21.52 5.45 -4.31
N SER A 297 -21.67 5.36 -3.01
CA SER A 297 -21.77 4.08 -2.30
C SER A 297 -22.63 4.25 -1.04
N PRO A 298 -23.85 3.69 -1.02
CA PRO A 298 -24.70 3.76 0.16
C PRO A 298 -24.12 2.95 1.32
N GLY A 299 -24.17 3.52 2.52
CA GLY A 299 -23.74 2.82 3.74
C GLY A 299 -22.24 2.73 3.97
N ASN A 300 -21.42 3.23 3.04
CA ASN A 300 -19.95 3.29 3.21
C ASN A 300 -19.50 4.75 3.28
N HIS A 301 -19.00 5.17 4.43
CA HIS A 301 -18.67 6.57 4.72
C HIS A 301 -17.22 6.75 5.20
N ASP A 302 -16.40 5.73 5.10
CA ASP A 302 -14.99 5.75 5.50
C ASP A 302 -14.15 6.60 4.54
N ASP A 303 -12.97 7.02 5.00
CA ASP A 303 -11.95 7.60 4.13
C ASP A 303 -11.60 6.61 3.02
N ARG A 304 -11.23 7.14 1.86
CA ARG A 304 -10.93 6.35 0.66
C ARG A 304 -9.52 6.65 0.17
N THR A 305 -8.70 5.61 0.08
CA THR A 305 -7.33 5.74 -0.41
C THR A 305 -6.98 4.58 -1.34
N ILE A 306 -6.38 4.92 -2.48
CA ILE A 306 -5.92 3.95 -3.47
C ILE A 306 -4.60 4.42 -4.07
N ALA A 307 -3.66 3.48 -4.22
CA ALA A 307 -2.42 3.67 -4.95
C ALA A 307 -2.33 2.60 -6.06
N ILE A 308 -1.86 3.00 -7.22
CA ILE A 308 -1.77 2.15 -8.41
C ILE A 308 -0.40 2.33 -9.06
N LEU A 309 0.32 1.22 -9.22
CA LEU A 309 1.51 1.12 -10.06
C LEU A 309 1.08 0.51 -11.40
N TYR A 310 1.34 1.22 -12.51
CA TYR A 310 0.84 0.80 -13.84
C TYR A 310 1.79 1.13 -14.99
#